data_8cb67d874563471a0140419a0312ea84
#
_entry.id   8cb67d874563471a0140419a0312ea84
#
_cell.length_a   1.000
_cell.length_b   1.000
_cell.length_c   1.000
_cell.angle_alpha   90.00
_cell.angle_beta   90.00
_cell.angle_gamma   90.00
#
_symmetry.space_group_name_H-M   'P 1'
#
loop_
_entity.id
_entity.type
_entity.pdbx_description
1 polymer ?
#
loop_
_entity_poly.entity_id
_entity_poly.type
_entity_poly.pdbx_seq_one_letter_code
_entity_poly.pdbx_strand_id
1 'polypeptide(L)'
;SPNIENTPEQTPEKDTEETLEQGINVYLSADMTASSESGTALPSTSDDDLTNTSPSSNGSSTAEPSPKSSSQPESGIKAENKTDDSTVPASVTISAVGDIMAHQSNLNNAYSPKTGKYDFTGFLEYVTPYLSKADLTIGNFETVTAGPKTGYTSYPSFNTPDSILAALSGAGFDILSTANNHCLDRGISGLTRTIQMINKNNMLHVGTSADGSNKYVIREVNGIKLAILAYSEAFNGLDKKLSAEQRRTYLSPVDEQQMQKDIKSVQDAGADAVIVLFHWGTEYQREPNSFQKELAKKLLSWGADIILGSHPHVIQKSEFVEVDGKNK
;
A
#
# COMPACT_ATOMS: atom_id res chain seq x y z
N SER A 1 2.22 61.28 -26.91
CA SER A 1 2.90 60.58 -25.79
C SER A 1 1.87 60.17 -24.77
N PRO A 2 1.63 58.89 -24.55
CA PRO A 2 0.93 58.46 -23.35
C PRO A 2 1.89 57.84 -22.32
N ASN A 3 1.59 58.11 -21.08
CA ASN A 3 2.26 57.67 -19.87
C ASN A 3 2.30 56.16 -19.74
N ILE A 4 3.45 55.66 -19.31
CA ILE A 4 3.66 54.31 -18.84
C ILE A 4 3.45 54.36 -17.34
N GLU A 5 2.35 53.72 -16.85
CA GLU A 5 2.12 53.45 -15.41
C GLU A 5 2.95 52.24 -15.01
N ASN A 6 3.79 52.44 -14.01
CA ASN A 6 4.54 51.38 -13.30
C ASN A 6 3.60 50.54 -12.45
N THR A 7 3.52 49.25 -12.74
CA THR A 7 2.93 48.23 -11.84
C THR A 7 4.00 47.87 -10.80
N PRO A 8 3.68 47.81 -9.51
CA PRO A 8 4.64 47.39 -8.49
C PRO A 8 4.88 45.90 -8.56
N GLU A 9 6.13 45.54 -8.51
CA GLU A 9 6.70 44.21 -8.38
C GLU A 9 6.19 43.56 -7.06
N GLN A 10 5.46 42.47 -7.15
CA GLN A 10 5.09 41.68 -6.00
C GLN A 10 6.29 40.88 -5.53
N THR A 11 6.79 41.19 -4.36
CA THR A 11 7.71 40.36 -3.59
C THR A 11 7.01 39.08 -3.17
N PRO A 12 7.65 37.90 -3.22
CA PRO A 12 7.06 36.68 -2.72
C PRO A 12 6.88 36.78 -1.21
N GLU A 13 5.66 36.53 -0.78
CA GLU A 13 5.31 36.35 0.65
C GLU A 13 6.15 35.21 1.22
N LYS A 14 6.80 35.48 2.34
CA LYS A 14 7.46 34.49 3.16
C LYS A 14 6.39 33.59 3.76
N ASP A 15 6.50 32.30 3.46
CA ASP A 15 5.79 31.26 4.20
C ASP A 15 6.12 31.38 5.68
N THR A 16 5.14 31.76 6.47
CA THR A 16 5.23 31.70 7.92
C THR A 16 5.02 30.26 8.33
N GLU A 17 6.09 29.58 8.73
CA GLU A 17 6.00 28.34 9.51
C GLU A 17 5.27 28.64 10.81
N GLU A 18 3.99 28.30 10.86
CA GLU A 18 3.27 28.13 12.14
C GLU A 18 3.69 26.78 12.72
N THR A 19 4.51 26.84 13.73
CA THR A 19 4.86 25.70 14.59
C THR A 19 3.60 25.28 15.36
N LEU A 20 2.91 24.25 14.86
CA LEU A 20 1.85 23.59 15.62
C LEU A 20 2.50 22.55 16.54
N GLU A 21 2.41 22.79 17.84
CA GLU A 21 2.76 21.80 18.86
C GLU A 21 1.96 20.50 18.62
N GLN A 22 2.68 19.38 18.44
CA GLN A 22 2.16 18.01 18.36
C GLN A 22 1.05 17.79 17.31
N GLY A 23 1.35 18.06 16.04
CA GLY A 23 0.46 17.74 14.92
C GLY A 23 1.15 16.81 13.92
N ILE A 24 0.38 15.84 13.40
CA ILE A 24 0.82 15.02 12.27
C ILE A 24 0.79 15.90 11.01
N ASN A 25 1.95 16.12 10.42
CA ASN A 25 2.05 16.83 9.14
C ASN A 25 1.92 15.83 7.99
N VAL A 26 0.85 15.96 7.20
CA VAL A 26 0.64 15.15 6.00
C VAL A 26 1.04 15.98 4.78
N TYR A 27 2.09 15.55 4.09
CA TYR A 27 2.51 16.14 2.82
C TYR A 27 1.96 15.29 1.68
N LEU A 28 1.11 15.85 0.84
CA LEU A 28 0.67 15.22 -0.41
C LEU A 28 1.57 15.78 -1.54
N SER A 29 2.61 15.04 -1.93
CA SER A 29 3.39 15.38 -3.12
C SER A 29 2.75 14.73 -4.35
N ALA A 30 2.06 15.53 -5.16
CA ALA A 30 1.60 15.16 -6.49
C ALA A 30 2.47 15.85 -7.55
N ASP A 31 3.76 15.53 -7.59
CA ASP A 31 4.63 15.92 -8.70
C ASP A 31 4.59 14.84 -9.78
N MET A 32 3.53 14.88 -10.59
CA MET A 32 3.52 14.28 -11.92
C MET A 32 3.31 15.40 -12.95
N THR A 33 4.36 16.15 -13.22
CA THR A 33 4.45 16.92 -14.46
C THR A 33 4.65 15.93 -15.61
N ALA A 34 3.55 15.49 -16.22
CA ALA A 34 3.58 14.79 -17.48
C ALA A 34 3.98 15.79 -18.57
N SER A 35 5.23 15.76 -19.00
CA SER A 35 5.64 16.36 -20.26
C SER A 35 5.00 15.59 -21.40
N SER A 36 4.05 16.22 -22.07
CA SER A 36 3.46 15.72 -23.33
C SER A 36 4.51 15.86 -24.44
N GLU A 37 5.24 14.82 -24.76
CA GLU A 37 5.91 14.71 -26.04
C GLU A 37 5.12 13.77 -26.95
N SER A 38 4.74 14.32 -28.10
CA SER A 38 4.04 13.67 -29.21
C SER A 38 4.89 12.52 -29.79
N GLY A 39 4.43 11.30 -29.59
CA GLY A 39 5.04 10.10 -30.17
C GLY A 39 4.59 9.87 -31.60
N THR A 40 5.53 9.96 -32.51
CA THR A 40 5.42 9.49 -33.90
C THR A 40 5.37 7.96 -33.96
N ALA A 41 4.48 7.47 -34.80
CA ALA A 41 4.26 6.05 -35.08
C ALA A 41 5.53 5.32 -35.59
N LEU A 42 5.73 4.10 -35.09
CA LEU A 42 6.72 3.14 -35.60
C LEU A 42 6.08 2.32 -36.74
N PRO A 43 6.83 2.05 -37.84
CA PRO A 43 6.39 1.12 -38.86
C PRO A 43 6.71 -0.32 -38.49
N SER A 44 5.80 -1.22 -38.86
CA SER A 44 5.94 -2.67 -38.86
C SER A 44 6.92 -3.14 -39.95
N THR A 45 7.89 -3.99 -39.61
CA THR A 45 8.51 -4.88 -40.59
C THR A 45 8.73 -6.24 -39.97
N SER A 46 8.37 -7.21 -40.77
CA SER A 46 8.45 -8.65 -40.60
C SER A 46 9.82 -9.20 -40.92
N ASP A 47 10.10 -10.35 -40.30
CA ASP A 47 10.80 -11.56 -40.75
C ASP A 47 12.34 -11.65 -40.87
N ASP A 48 12.76 -12.75 -40.35
CA ASP A 48 13.75 -13.76 -40.80
C ASP A 48 15.19 -13.74 -40.24
N ASP A 49 15.46 -14.84 -39.61
CA ASP A 49 16.40 -15.93 -39.87
C ASP A 49 17.73 -16.05 -39.04
N LEU A 50 17.74 -17.15 -38.32
CA LEU A 50 18.83 -18.13 -38.08
C LEU A 50 20.29 -17.67 -37.88
N THR A 51 20.91 -18.02 -36.76
CA THR A 51 21.83 -19.17 -36.60
C THR A 51 22.63 -19.11 -35.29
N ASN A 52 22.49 -20.11 -34.53
CA ASN A 52 23.43 -21.04 -33.88
C ASN A 52 24.91 -20.62 -33.77
N THR A 53 25.41 -20.56 -32.51
CA THR A 53 26.63 -21.28 -32.08
C THR A 53 26.92 -21.05 -30.59
N SER A 54 26.96 -22.15 -29.83
CA SER A 54 27.75 -22.26 -28.59
C SER A 54 29.22 -22.56 -28.94
N PRO A 55 30.18 -22.32 -28.03
CA PRO A 55 30.57 -23.41 -27.18
C PRO A 55 31.03 -23.09 -25.72
N SER A 56 30.80 -24.05 -24.89
CA SER A 56 31.55 -24.64 -23.77
C SER A 56 32.89 -24.02 -23.36
N SER A 57 33.21 -23.84 -22.08
CA SER A 57 33.77 -24.85 -21.18
C SER A 57 34.41 -24.24 -19.93
N ASN A 58 34.17 -24.94 -18.81
CA ASN A 58 35.08 -25.32 -17.72
C ASN A 58 35.84 -24.34 -16.85
N GLY A 59 35.68 -24.59 -15.54
CA GLY A 59 36.76 -24.73 -14.58
C GLY A 59 36.47 -24.18 -13.19
N SER A 60 35.95 -24.96 -12.33
CA SER A 60 36.48 -25.58 -11.10
C SER A 60 37.32 -24.71 -10.14
N SER A 61 36.91 -24.73 -8.88
CA SER A 61 37.67 -25.15 -7.70
C SER A 61 37.78 -24.15 -6.55
N THR A 62 37.06 -24.50 -5.45
CA THR A 62 37.50 -24.65 -4.05
C THR A 62 38.13 -23.48 -3.28
N ALA A 63 37.55 -23.14 -2.15
CA ALA A 63 37.97 -23.41 -0.77
C ALA A 63 37.64 -22.26 0.22
N GLU A 64 36.85 -22.57 1.22
CA GLU A 64 36.85 -21.92 2.52
C GLU A 64 38.23 -21.99 3.21
N PRO A 65 38.52 -21.12 4.19
CA PRO A 65 38.16 -21.46 5.59
C PRO A 65 37.81 -20.26 6.51
N SER A 66 36.99 -20.54 7.52
CA SER A 66 36.82 -19.82 8.78
C SER A 66 37.90 -20.25 9.81
N PRO A 67 37.85 -19.82 11.11
CA PRO A 67 37.95 -18.48 11.71
C PRO A 67 39.11 -18.41 12.70
N LYS A 68 39.44 -17.23 13.25
CA LYS A 68 40.19 -17.13 14.56
C LYS A 68 39.77 -15.88 15.34
N SER A 69 39.44 -16.17 16.58
CA SER A 69 39.27 -15.34 17.78
C SER A 69 40.60 -14.70 18.21
N SER A 70 40.57 -13.46 18.76
CA SER A 70 41.24 -13.12 20.03
C SER A 70 41.04 -11.67 20.48
N SER A 71 40.52 -11.54 21.71
CA SER A 71 40.94 -10.65 22.80
C SER A 71 40.87 -9.13 22.69
N GLN A 72 40.06 -8.60 23.63
CA GLN A 72 40.09 -7.22 24.17
C GLN A 72 41.47 -6.77 24.67
N PRO A 73 41.66 -5.43 24.80
CA PRO A 73 41.68 -4.89 26.16
C PRO A 73 40.83 -3.61 26.36
N GLU A 74 40.35 -3.49 27.58
CA GLU A 74 39.69 -2.32 28.16
C GLU A 74 40.60 -1.07 28.15
N SER A 75 40.03 0.08 27.84
CA SER A 75 40.48 1.34 28.41
C SER A 75 39.30 2.31 28.49
N GLY A 76 39.05 2.78 29.70
CA GLY A 76 37.94 3.66 30.03
C GLY A 76 38.03 4.99 29.34
N ILE A 77 36.89 5.40 28.81
CA ILE A 77 36.63 6.78 28.37
C ILE A 77 35.38 7.25 29.13
N LYS A 78 35.58 8.38 29.81
CA LYS A 78 34.55 9.12 30.55
C LYS A 78 33.29 9.32 29.70
N ALA A 79 32.15 9.08 30.31
CA ALA A 79 30.85 9.49 29.78
C ALA A 79 30.81 11.01 29.66
N GLU A 80 30.96 11.52 28.46
CA GLU A 80 30.47 12.84 28.10
C GLU A 80 28.95 12.74 27.92
N ASN A 81 28.23 13.44 28.79
CA ASN A 81 26.82 13.72 28.63
C ASN A 81 26.63 14.41 27.28
N LYS A 82 26.31 13.67 26.22
CA LYS A 82 25.65 14.24 25.02
C LYS A 82 24.26 14.61 25.47
N THR A 83 24.03 15.90 25.66
CA THR A 83 22.71 16.49 25.58
C THR A 83 22.16 16.13 24.20
N ASP A 84 21.17 15.24 24.19
CA ASP A 84 20.41 14.86 22.99
C ASP A 84 19.50 16.06 22.64
N ASP A 85 20.04 16.97 21.83
CA ASP A 85 19.32 18.12 21.28
C ASP A 85 18.86 17.76 19.86
N SER A 86 18.07 16.66 19.72
CA SER A 86 17.37 16.37 18.48
C SER A 86 15.92 16.91 18.58
N THR A 87 15.77 18.18 18.34
CA THR A 87 14.45 18.88 18.25
C THR A 87 13.73 18.63 16.92
N VAL A 88 14.12 17.61 16.15
CA VAL A 88 13.40 17.26 14.92
C VAL A 88 12.19 16.42 15.33
N PRO A 89 10.95 16.88 15.03
CA PRO A 89 9.77 16.09 15.32
C PRO A 89 9.83 14.72 14.63
N ALA A 90 9.36 13.68 15.33
CA ALA A 90 9.25 12.36 14.71
C ALA A 90 8.32 12.44 13.49
N SER A 91 8.72 11.82 12.39
CA SER A 91 7.93 11.81 11.15
C SER A 91 7.90 10.41 10.54
N VAL A 92 6.82 10.09 9.82
CA VAL A 92 6.64 8.85 9.06
C VAL A 92 6.22 9.18 7.65
N THR A 93 6.98 8.67 6.70
CA THR A 93 6.61 8.72 5.28
C THR A 93 5.78 7.49 4.92
N ILE A 94 4.58 7.69 4.40
CA ILE A 94 3.67 6.62 3.99
C ILE A 94 3.51 6.64 2.47
N SER A 95 3.79 5.51 1.83
CA SER A 95 3.39 5.26 0.44
C SER A 95 2.08 4.49 0.41
N ALA A 96 1.12 4.95 -0.39
CA ALA A 96 -0.16 4.27 -0.58
C ALA A 96 -0.36 3.90 -2.05
N VAL A 97 -0.75 2.67 -2.30
CA VAL A 97 -1.05 2.13 -3.64
C VAL A 97 -2.50 1.65 -3.66
N GLY A 98 -3.21 1.92 -4.75
CA GLY A 98 -4.59 1.46 -4.96
C GLY A 98 -4.70 -0.03 -5.21
N ASP A 99 -5.49 -0.40 -6.20
CA ASP A 99 -5.92 -1.78 -6.44
C ASP A 99 -4.82 -2.63 -7.10
N ILE A 100 -4.38 -3.65 -6.40
CA ILE A 100 -3.39 -4.64 -6.85
C ILE A 100 -4.15 -5.89 -7.30
N MET A 101 -4.19 -6.10 -8.62
CA MET A 101 -4.92 -7.17 -9.28
C MET A 101 -4.05 -7.84 -10.34
N ALA A 102 -4.38 -9.09 -10.70
CA ALA A 102 -3.75 -9.78 -11.82
C ALA A 102 -4.81 -10.27 -12.83
N HIS A 103 -5.03 -9.47 -13.87
CA HIS A 103 -5.84 -9.86 -15.02
C HIS A 103 -5.15 -10.90 -15.90
N GLN A 104 -5.86 -11.44 -16.90
CA GLN A 104 -5.33 -12.53 -17.73
C GLN A 104 -4.02 -12.15 -18.45
N SER A 105 -3.90 -10.90 -18.91
CA SER A 105 -2.66 -10.41 -19.51
C SER A 105 -1.49 -10.40 -18.53
N ASN A 106 -1.74 -10.02 -17.27
CA ASN A 106 -0.71 -10.05 -16.23
C ASN A 106 -0.30 -11.50 -15.93
N LEU A 107 -1.26 -12.42 -15.80
CA LEU A 107 -0.97 -13.84 -15.60
C LEU A 107 -0.15 -14.42 -16.75
N ASN A 108 -0.51 -14.13 -18.00
CA ASN A 108 0.20 -14.60 -19.18
C ASN A 108 1.65 -14.06 -19.23
N ASN A 109 1.83 -12.76 -18.93
CA ASN A 109 3.16 -12.13 -18.94
C ASN A 109 4.03 -12.57 -17.76
N ALA A 110 3.44 -12.92 -16.62
CA ALA A 110 4.17 -13.44 -15.48
C ALA A 110 4.60 -14.90 -15.66
N TYR A 111 3.93 -15.66 -16.52
CA TYR A 111 4.19 -17.09 -16.69
C TYR A 111 5.42 -17.36 -17.57
N SER A 112 6.34 -18.14 -17.06
CA SER A 112 7.50 -18.62 -17.83
C SER A 112 7.30 -20.10 -18.26
N PRO A 113 7.09 -20.38 -19.55
CA PRO A 113 6.97 -21.75 -20.03
C PRO A 113 8.22 -22.60 -19.79
N LYS A 114 9.41 -21.96 -19.72
CA LYS A 114 10.69 -22.64 -19.48
C LYS A 114 10.78 -23.23 -18.07
N THR A 115 10.20 -22.54 -17.09
CA THR A 115 10.28 -22.96 -15.68
C THR A 115 8.97 -23.47 -15.11
N GLY A 116 7.85 -23.26 -15.81
CA GLY A 116 6.49 -23.55 -15.31
C GLY A 116 6.07 -22.67 -14.14
N LYS A 117 6.72 -21.52 -13.93
CA LYS A 117 6.51 -20.64 -12.78
C LYS A 117 6.01 -19.27 -13.22
N TYR A 118 5.39 -18.56 -12.28
CA TYR A 118 4.98 -17.16 -12.41
C TYR A 118 5.96 -16.26 -11.68
N ASP A 119 6.31 -15.13 -12.31
CA ASP A 119 7.16 -14.08 -11.76
C ASP A 119 6.51 -12.71 -12.00
N PHE A 120 6.22 -11.99 -10.93
CA PHE A 120 5.62 -10.66 -10.98
C PHE A 120 6.63 -9.54 -10.70
N THR A 121 7.90 -9.86 -10.50
CA THR A 121 8.92 -8.86 -10.10
C THR A 121 9.05 -7.75 -11.13
N GLY A 122 9.05 -8.08 -12.43
CA GLY A 122 9.16 -7.10 -13.51
C GLY A 122 8.04 -6.07 -13.57
N PHE A 123 6.84 -6.38 -13.05
CA PHE A 123 5.74 -5.41 -13.01
C PHE A 123 5.96 -4.27 -12.01
N LEU A 124 6.84 -4.46 -11.03
CA LEU A 124 7.11 -3.54 -9.95
C LEU A 124 8.45 -2.82 -10.08
N GLU A 125 9.26 -3.16 -11.08
CA GLU A 125 10.63 -2.68 -11.27
C GLU A 125 10.73 -1.14 -11.18
N TYR A 126 9.86 -0.42 -11.89
CA TYR A 126 9.92 1.03 -11.96
C TYR A 126 9.35 1.74 -10.73
N VAL A 127 8.46 1.09 -9.97
CA VAL A 127 7.85 1.69 -8.77
C VAL A 127 8.58 1.31 -7.48
N THR A 128 9.32 0.20 -7.46
CA THR A 128 10.10 -0.26 -6.31
C THR A 128 11.01 0.83 -5.71
N PRO A 129 11.75 1.65 -6.48
CA PRO A 129 12.60 2.68 -5.92
C PRO A 129 11.85 3.77 -5.15
N TYR A 130 10.56 3.94 -5.39
CA TYR A 130 9.68 4.88 -4.68
C TYR A 130 9.08 4.23 -3.45
N LEU A 131 8.52 3.02 -3.61
CA LEU A 131 7.86 2.28 -2.54
C LEU A 131 8.82 1.93 -1.40
N SER A 132 10.03 1.46 -1.75
CA SER A 132 11.04 1.04 -0.77
C SER A 132 11.69 2.19 0.01
N LYS A 133 11.43 3.45 -0.34
CA LYS A 133 11.93 4.63 0.39
C LYS A 133 11.01 5.07 1.51
N ALA A 134 9.75 4.70 1.45
CA ALA A 134 8.78 5.05 2.50
C ALA A 134 9.07 4.23 3.77
N ASP A 135 8.75 4.82 4.92
CA ASP A 135 8.83 4.12 6.21
C ASP A 135 7.72 3.07 6.35
N LEU A 136 6.62 3.26 5.61
CA LEU A 136 5.48 2.35 5.56
C LEU A 136 4.84 2.38 4.18
N THR A 137 4.70 1.22 3.53
CA THR A 137 4.02 1.09 2.23
C THR A 137 2.79 0.21 2.36
N ILE A 138 1.63 0.77 1.95
CA ILE A 138 0.31 0.15 2.06
C ILE A 138 -0.31 -0.02 0.67
N GLY A 139 -0.99 -1.15 0.41
CA GLY A 139 -1.72 -1.37 -0.84
C GLY A 139 -3.05 -2.09 -0.63
N ASN A 140 -3.97 -1.96 -1.58
CA ASN A 140 -5.20 -2.77 -1.60
C ASN A 140 -4.98 -4.02 -2.46
N PHE A 141 -4.99 -5.19 -1.82
CA PHE A 141 -4.80 -6.50 -2.49
C PHE A 141 -6.14 -7.04 -2.97
N GLU A 142 -6.57 -6.60 -4.14
CA GLU A 142 -7.88 -6.87 -4.72
C GLU A 142 -7.91 -8.18 -5.52
N THR A 143 -7.48 -9.23 -4.86
CA THR A 143 -7.48 -10.60 -5.37
C THR A 143 -7.32 -11.59 -4.22
N VAL A 144 -7.32 -12.88 -4.51
CA VAL A 144 -6.97 -13.93 -3.54
C VAL A 144 -5.84 -14.81 -4.06
N THR A 145 -5.10 -15.43 -3.14
CA THR A 145 -4.10 -16.48 -3.42
C THR A 145 -4.57 -17.80 -2.85
N ALA A 146 -5.56 -18.42 -3.54
CA ALA A 146 -6.15 -19.70 -3.11
C ALA A 146 -5.30 -20.93 -3.49
N GLY A 147 -4.19 -20.71 -4.19
CA GLY A 147 -3.23 -21.73 -4.59
C GLY A 147 -3.56 -22.43 -5.92
N PRO A 148 -2.69 -23.34 -6.39
CA PRO A 148 -2.76 -23.91 -7.74
C PRO A 148 -3.87 -24.93 -7.92
N LYS A 149 -4.41 -25.53 -6.84
CA LYS A 149 -5.38 -26.64 -6.93
C LYS A 149 -6.67 -26.27 -7.67
N THR A 150 -7.09 -24.99 -7.58
CA THR A 150 -8.30 -24.48 -8.23
C THR A 150 -8.03 -23.80 -9.56
N GLY A 151 -6.78 -23.87 -10.05
CA GLY A 151 -6.32 -23.12 -11.21
C GLY A 151 -6.16 -21.62 -10.92
N TYR A 152 -5.26 -20.95 -11.63
CA TYR A 152 -5.12 -19.50 -11.57
C TYR A 152 -6.06 -18.85 -12.57
N THR A 153 -6.74 -17.80 -12.16
CA THR A 153 -7.79 -17.15 -12.95
C THR A 153 -7.78 -15.64 -12.71
N SER A 154 -8.29 -14.92 -13.70
CA SER A 154 -8.53 -13.47 -13.62
C SER A 154 -10.01 -13.17 -13.36
N TYR A 155 -10.44 -11.94 -13.73
CA TYR A 155 -11.84 -11.52 -13.68
C TYR A 155 -12.77 -12.56 -14.36
N PRO A 156 -13.97 -12.82 -13.84
CA PRO A 156 -14.61 -12.14 -12.69
C PRO A 156 -14.33 -12.79 -11.32
N SER A 157 -13.55 -13.85 -11.25
CA SER A 157 -13.25 -14.54 -9.99
C SER A 157 -11.77 -14.88 -9.93
N PHE A 158 -11.04 -14.02 -9.22
CA PHE A 158 -9.57 -14.07 -9.17
C PHE A 158 -9.05 -15.25 -8.35
N ASN A 159 -7.91 -15.76 -8.80
CA ASN A 159 -7.00 -16.59 -8.03
C ASN A 159 -5.59 -16.37 -8.58
N THR A 160 -4.81 -15.55 -7.90
CA THR A 160 -3.49 -15.12 -8.35
C THR A 160 -2.39 -16.03 -7.76
N PRO A 161 -1.33 -16.34 -8.52
CA PRO A 161 -0.17 -17.09 -8.00
C PRO A 161 0.47 -16.42 -6.79
N ASP A 162 0.91 -17.23 -5.82
CA ASP A 162 1.55 -16.74 -4.57
C ASP A 162 2.78 -15.86 -4.82
N SER A 163 3.45 -16.02 -5.96
CA SER A 163 4.63 -15.24 -6.33
C SER A 163 4.38 -13.73 -6.44
N ILE A 164 3.12 -13.29 -6.60
CA ILE A 164 2.78 -11.87 -6.54
C ILE A 164 3.10 -11.29 -5.16
N LEU A 165 2.83 -12.04 -4.08
CA LEU A 165 3.11 -11.58 -2.71
C LEU A 165 4.62 -11.47 -2.44
N ALA A 166 5.41 -12.40 -3.00
CA ALA A 166 6.88 -12.30 -2.92
C ALA A 166 7.40 -11.06 -3.68
N ALA A 167 6.81 -10.75 -4.84
CA ALA A 167 7.16 -9.55 -5.60
C ALA A 167 6.77 -8.27 -4.85
N LEU A 168 5.58 -8.21 -4.23
CA LEU A 168 5.12 -7.06 -3.43
C LEU A 168 6.02 -6.84 -2.21
N SER A 169 6.33 -7.90 -1.45
CA SER A 169 7.26 -7.81 -0.32
C SER A 169 8.64 -7.33 -0.77
N GLY A 170 9.16 -7.85 -1.89
CA GLY A 170 10.44 -7.41 -2.47
C GLY A 170 10.42 -5.96 -2.98
N ALA A 171 9.25 -5.42 -3.33
CA ALA A 171 9.08 -4.02 -3.73
C ALA A 171 8.91 -3.06 -2.54
N GLY A 172 8.83 -3.57 -1.31
CA GLY A 172 8.75 -2.77 -0.10
C GLY A 172 7.35 -2.58 0.47
N PHE A 173 6.36 -3.40 0.07
CA PHE A 173 5.05 -3.38 0.73
C PHE A 173 5.13 -3.97 2.14
N ASP A 174 4.51 -3.29 3.08
CA ASP A 174 4.44 -3.67 4.50
C ASP A 174 3.05 -4.20 4.89
N ILE A 175 2.00 -3.54 4.42
CA ILE A 175 0.61 -3.82 4.80
C ILE A 175 -0.28 -3.91 3.56
N LEU A 176 -1.10 -4.94 3.51
CA LEU A 176 -2.09 -5.12 2.46
C LEU A 176 -3.51 -5.08 3.04
N SER A 177 -4.36 -4.18 2.50
CA SER A 177 -5.79 -4.28 2.71
C SER A 177 -6.32 -5.49 1.96
N THR A 178 -7.10 -6.30 2.65
CA THR A 178 -7.82 -7.44 2.10
C THR A 178 -9.34 -7.24 2.15
N ALA A 179 -9.80 -6.05 2.60
CA ALA A 179 -11.21 -5.68 2.58
C ALA A 179 -11.56 -5.08 1.22
N ASN A 180 -12.05 -5.90 0.30
CA ASN A 180 -12.49 -5.52 -1.03
C ASN A 180 -13.55 -6.50 -1.56
N ASN A 181 -14.14 -6.17 -2.71
CA ASN A 181 -15.20 -6.96 -3.34
C ASN A 181 -14.74 -8.34 -3.84
N HIS A 182 -13.42 -8.55 -4.03
CA HIS A 182 -12.83 -9.81 -4.52
C HIS A 182 -12.25 -10.71 -3.41
N CYS A 183 -12.27 -10.29 -2.15
CA CYS A 183 -11.68 -11.07 -1.06
C CYS A 183 -12.35 -12.46 -0.85
N LEU A 184 -13.59 -12.64 -1.31
CA LEU A 184 -14.33 -13.88 -1.24
C LEU A 184 -14.38 -14.69 -2.54
N ASP A 185 -13.64 -14.34 -3.57
CA ASP A 185 -13.68 -15.02 -4.89
C ASP A 185 -13.42 -16.53 -4.83
N ARG A 186 -12.74 -16.99 -3.80
CA ARG A 186 -12.50 -18.40 -3.49
C ARG A 186 -13.04 -18.80 -2.11
N GLY A 187 -14.10 -18.09 -1.67
CA GLY A 187 -14.76 -18.33 -0.38
C GLY A 187 -13.83 -18.06 0.81
N ILE A 188 -14.30 -18.46 2.00
CA ILE A 188 -13.56 -18.29 3.26
C ILE A 188 -12.19 -18.98 3.19
N SER A 189 -12.10 -20.15 2.57
CA SER A 189 -10.83 -20.88 2.47
C SER A 189 -9.80 -20.13 1.64
N GLY A 190 -10.22 -19.48 0.54
CA GLY A 190 -9.36 -18.62 -0.27
C GLY A 190 -8.90 -17.38 0.50
N LEU A 191 -9.83 -16.71 1.18
CA LEU A 191 -9.54 -15.55 2.03
C LEU A 191 -8.54 -15.91 3.13
N THR A 192 -8.80 -16.96 3.90
CA THR A 192 -7.92 -17.41 5.00
C THR A 192 -6.53 -17.77 4.49
N ARG A 193 -6.46 -18.49 3.35
CA ARG A 193 -5.18 -18.82 2.75
C ARG A 193 -4.44 -17.57 2.27
N THR A 194 -5.13 -16.58 1.69
CA THR A 194 -4.53 -15.32 1.29
C THR A 194 -3.85 -14.63 2.46
N ILE A 195 -4.52 -14.51 3.60
CA ILE A 195 -3.97 -13.99 4.84
C ILE A 195 -2.70 -14.75 5.26
N GLN A 196 -2.75 -16.08 5.26
CA GLN A 196 -1.59 -16.91 5.59
C GLN A 196 -0.39 -16.65 4.66
N MET A 197 -0.66 -16.46 3.36
CA MET A 197 0.38 -16.20 2.39
C MET A 197 0.96 -14.78 2.47
N ILE A 198 0.15 -13.77 2.81
CA ILE A 198 0.61 -12.42 3.12
C ILE A 198 1.58 -12.46 4.30
N ASN A 199 1.17 -13.08 5.41
CA ASN A 199 1.99 -13.21 6.62
C ASN A 199 3.29 -13.98 6.35
N LYS A 200 3.23 -15.04 5.53
CA LYS A 200 4.42 -15.82 5.13
C LYS A 200 5.44 -14.99 4.35
N ASN A 201 5.01 -13.95 3.65
CA ASN A 201 5.88 -13.02 2.94
C ASN A 201 6.25 -11.78 3.78
N ASN A 202 6.16 -11.88 5.12
CA ASN A 202 6.54 -10.84 6.08
C ASN A 202 5.77 -9.52 5.94
N MET A 203 4.59 -9.56 5.34
CA MET A 203 3.66 -8.44 5.29
C MET A 203 2.52 -8.65 6.29
N LEU A 204 1.90 -7.55 6.71
CA LEU A 204 0.69 -7.56 7.53
C LEU A 204 -0.55 -7.42 6.63
N HIS A 205 -1.71 -7.78 7.16
CA HIS A 205 -2.99 -7.58 6.49
C HIS A 205 -3.97 -6.85 7.40
N VAL A 206 -4.91 -6.15 6.81
CA VAL A 206 -6.01 -5.46 7.50
C VAL A 206 -7.33 -5.66 6.75
N GLY A 207 -8.43 -5.54 7.47
CA GLY A 207 -9.79 -5.53 6.91
C GLY A 207 -10.48 -6.89 6.82
N THR A 208 -9.76 -7.99 6.86
CA THR A 208 -10.34 -9.33 6.99
C THR A 208 -9.65 -10.12 8.09
N SER A 209 -10.26 -11.22 8.54
CA SER A 209 -9.67 -12.09 9.54
C SER A 209 -9.72 -13.56 9.09
N ALA A 210 -8.76 -14.36 9.55
CA ALA A 210 -8.75 -15.80 9.31
C ALA A 210 -9.49 -16.59 10.40
N ASP A 211 -9.64 -16.03 11.59
CA ASP A 211 -10.09 -16.70 12.80
C ASP A 211 -10.97 -15.87 13.73
N GLY A 212 -11.34 -14.65 13.32
CA GLY A 212 -12.10 -13.71 14.14
C GLY A 212 -11.25 -12.81 15.02
N SER A 213 -9.92 -12.84 14.88
CA SER A 213 -9.00 -11.88 15.52
C SER A 213 -9.21 -10.45 14.97
N ASN A 214 -8.49 -9.49 15.56
CA ASN A 214 -8.56 -8.10 15.13
C ASN A 214 -8.29 -7.97 13.64
N LYS A 215 -9.10 -7.13 12.97
CA LYS A 215 -9.02 -6.83 11.54
C LYS A 215 -8.28 -5.53 11.25
N TYR A 216 -7.63 -4.97 12.28
CA TYR A 216 -6.79 -3.78 12.19
C TYR A 216 -5.39 -4.08 12.74
N VAL A 217 -4.45 -3.21 12.42
CA VAL A 217 -3.07 -3.28 12.92
C VAL A 217 -2.72 -1.98 13.62
N ILE A 218 -2.00 -2.05 14.75
CA ILE A 218 -1.30 -0.91 15.32
C ILE A 218 0.19 -1.20 15.17
N ARG A 219 0.91 -0.31 14.48
CA ARG A 219 2.34 -0.43 14.21
C ARG A 219 3.07 0.84 14.63
N GLU A 220 4.12 0.69 15.39
CA GLU A 220 5.01 1.79 15.72
C GLU A 220 6.07 1.92 14.62
N VAL A 221 6.20 3.12 14.08
CA VAL A 221 7.16 3.49 13.03
C VAL A 221 7.79 4.82 13.43
N ASN A 222 9.09 4.87 13.56
CA ASN A 222 9.85 6.07 13.99
C ASN A 222 9.31 6.71 15.28
N GLY A 223 8.82 5.89 16.23
CA GLY A 223 8.24 6.35 17.48
C GLY A 223 6.80 6.84 17.42
N ILE A 224 6.15 6.76 16.25
CA ILE A 224 4.73 7.10 16.04
C ILE A 224 3.92 5.82 15.91
N LYS A 225 2.86 5.67 16.70
CA LYS A 225 1.94 4.54 16.66
C LYS A 225 0.83 4.80 15.66
N LEU A 226 0.87 4.12 14.54
CA LEU A 226 -0.11 4.18 13.48
C LEU A 226 -1.12 3.05 13.63
N ALA A 227 -2.41 3.37 13.71
CA ALA A 227 -3.49 2.39 13.58
C ALA A 227 -3.97 2.36 12.14
N ILE A 228 -4.03 1.17 11.55
CA ILE A 228 -4.47 0.95 10.18
C ILE A 228 -5.70 0.04 10.20
N LEU A 229 -6.82 0.57 9.71
CA LEU A 229 -8.10 -0.10 9.58
C LEU A 229 -8.49 -0.21 8.11
N ALA A 230 -9.30 -1.21 7.75
CA ALA A 230 -9.79 -1.32 6.38
C ALA A 230 -11.22 -1.86 6.31
N TYR A 231 -12.03 -1.30 5.39
CA TYR A 231 -13.43 -1.65 5.20
C TYR A 231 -13.78 -1.74 3.70
N SER A 232 -14.84 -2.49 3.39
CA SER A 232 -15.37 -2.59 2.03
C SER A 232 -16.87 -2.32 1.98
N GLU A 233 -17.30 -1.57 0.96
CA GLU A 233 -18.70 -1.30 0.69
C GLU A 233 -19.43 -2.52 0.15
N ALA A 234 -18.72 -3.40 -0.59
CA ALA A 234 -19.31 -4.55 -1.25
C ALA A 234 -18.38 -5.77 -1.26
N PHE A 235 -18.97 -6.94 -1.48
CA PHE A 235 -18.29 -8.24 -1.60
C PHE A 235 -18.83 -9.04 -2.80
N ASN A 236 -19.21 -8.38 -3.89
CA ASN A 236 -19.79 -8.99 -5.10
C ASN A 236 -20.98 -9.92 -4.80
N GLY A 237 -21.71 -9.67 -3.71
CA GLY A 237 -22.83 -10.49 -3.26
C GLY A 237 -22.43 -11.86 -2.70
N LEU A 238 -21.13 -12.17 -2.60
CA LEU A 238 -20.63 -13.45 -2.08
C LEU A 238 -20.81 -13.54 -0.55
N ASP A 239 -20.80 -12.42 0.14
CA ASP A 239 -21.12 -12.29 1.56
C ASP A 239 -22.52 -12.80 1.92
N LYS A 240 -23.49 -12.72 0.99
CA LYS A 240 -24.85 -13.22 1.17
C LYS A 240 -24.91 -14.75 1.36
N LYS A 241 -23.89 -15.46 0.92
CA LYS A 241 -23.75 -16.91 1.11
C LYS A 241 -23.23 -17.29 2.49
N LEU A 242 -22.76 -16.32 3.27
CA LEU A 242 -22.21 -16.52 4.60
C LEU A 242 -23.28 -16.33 5.68
N SER A 243 -23.16 -17.06 6.80
CA SER A 243 -23.95 -16.77 7.99
C SER A 243 -23.62 -15.40 8.57
N ALA A 244 -24.50 -14.85 9.40
CA ALA A 244 -24.24 -13.59 10.08
C ALA A 244 -22.96 -13.65 10.95
N GLU A 245 -22.71 -14.81 11.59
CA GLU A 245 -21.51 -15.06 12.37
C GLU A 245 -20.26 -15.04 11.48
N GLN A 246 -20.28 -15.77 10.36
CA GLN A 246 -19.16 -15.78 9.42
C GLN A 246 -18.85 -14.37 8.88
N ARG A 247 -19.86 -13.57 8.52
CA ARG A 247 -19.63 -12.19 8.09
C ARG A 247 -18.93 -11.38 9.17
N ARG A 248 -19.39 -11.46 10.42
CA ARG A 248 -18.74 -10.75 11.53
C ARG A 248 -17.32 -11.25 11.78
N THR A 249 -17.08 -12.54 11.66
CA THR A 249 -15.77 -13.16 11.88
C THR A 249 -14.77 -12.73 10.81
N TYR A 250 -15.13 -12.86 9.54
CA TYR A 250 -14.15 -12.79 8.45
C TYR A 250 -14.08 -11.43 7.76
N LEU A 251 -15.14 -10.63 7.76
CA LEU A 251 -15.26 -9.43 6.93
C LEU A 251 -15.34 -8.15 7.75
N SER A 252 -14.95 -7.03 7.12
CA SER A 252 -15.18 -5.67 7.60
C SER A 252 -16.06 -4.90 6.60
N PRO A 253 -17.38 -5.15 6.61
CA PRO A 253 -18.31 -4.36 5.81
C PRO A 253 -18.45 -2.95 6.38
N VAL A 254 -19.04 -2.06 5.59
CA VAL A 254 -19.49 -0.77 6.09
C VAL A 254 -20.57 -0.97 7.15
N ASP A 255 -20.22 -0.64 8.38
CA ASP A 255 -21.10 -0.57 9.56
C ASP A 255 -20.63 0.62 10.39
N GLU A 256 -21.37 1.72 10.33
CA GLU A 256 -20.97 2.98 10.97
C GLU A 256 -20.76 2.82 12.49
N GLN A 257 -21.59 2.01 13.17
CA GLN A 257 -21.45 1.78 14.60
C GLN A 257 -20.19 0.97 14.93
N GLN A 258 -19.88 -0.03 14.10
CA GLN A 258 -18.68 -0.83 14.31
C GLN A 258 -17.42 -0.02 13.97
N MET A 259 -17.43 0.73 12.87
CA MET A 259 -16.30 1.61 12.49
C MET A 259 -15.98 2.64 13.57
N GLN A 260 -17.00 3.29 14.15
CA GLN A 260 -16.81 4.24 15.25
C GLN A 260 -16.21 3.57 16.49
N LYS A 261 -16.66 2.34 16.82
CA LYS A 261 -16.08 1.56 17.92
C LYS A 261 -14.63 1.16 17.64
N ASP A 262 -14.33 0.75 16.43
CA ASP A 262 -12.98 0.32 16.04
C ASP A 262 -12.00 1.50 16.11
N ILE A 263 -12.38 2.68 15.57
CA ILE A 263 -11.57 3.91 15.66
C ILE A 263 -11.33 4.28 17.13
N LYS A 264 -12.38 4.28 17.95
CA LYS A 264 -12.20 4.54 19.38
C LYS A 264 -11.31 3.53 20.06
N SER A 265 -11.44 2.26 19.73
CA SER A 265 -10.64 1.18 20.34
C SER A 265 -9.14 1.35 20.04
N VAL A 266 -8.77 1.74 18.83
CA VAL A 266 -7.34 1.95 18.49
C VAL A 266 -6.80 3.24 19.14
N GLN A 267 -7.63 4.28 19.29
CA GLN A 267 -7.27 5.49 20.05
C GLN A 267 -7.04 5.16 21.52
N ASP A 268 -7.96 4.40 22.14
CA ASP A 268 -7.83 3.95 23.53
C ASP A 268 -6.60 3.04 23.74
N ALA A 269 -6.16 2.34 22.69
CA ALA A 269 -4.93 1.58 22.68
C ALA A 269 -3.66 2.42 22.47
N GLY A 270 -3.80 3.75 22.36
CA GLY A 270 -2.70 4.71 22.29
C GLY A 270 -2.15 4.90 20.88
N ALA A 271 -2.97 4.78 19.84
CA ALA A 271 -2.58 5.18 18.50
C ALA A 271 -2.44 6.70 18.42
N ASP A 272 -1.33 7.16 17.85
CA ASP A 272 -1.06 8.58 17.61
C ASP A 272 -1.77 9.08 16.35
N ALA A 273 -1.95 8.19 15.35
CA ALA A 273 -2.73 8.47 14.14
C ALA A 273 -3.54 7.26 13.69
N VAL A 274 -4.69 7.53 13.09
CA VAL A 274 -5.64 6.53 12.58
C VAL A 274 -5.79 6.66 11.07
N ILE A 275 -5.38 5.62 10.34
CA ILE A 275 -5.47 5.51 8.90
C ILE A 275 -6.59 4.53 8.56
N VAL A 276 -7.53 4.95 7.74
CA VAL A 276 -8.64 4.09 7.29
C VAL A 276 -8.55 3.87 5.79
N LEU A 277 -8.38 2.62 5.38
CA LEU A 277 -8.45 2.20 3.98
C LEU A 277 -9.89 1.85 3.62
N PHE A 278 -10.33 2.30 2.48
CA PHE A 278 -11.69 2.05 2.03
C PHE A 278 -11.75 1.55 0.59
N HIS A 279 -12.44 0.44 0.40
CA HIS A 279 -12.77 -0.08 -0.93
C HIS A 279 -14.24 0.25 -1.22
N TRP A 280 -14.48 1.33 -1.96
CA TRP A 280 -15.79 1.96 -2.10
C TRP A 280 -15.99 2.76 -3.39
N GLY A 281 -17.22 3.17 -3.63
CA GLY A 281 -17.57 4.08 -4.70
C GLY A 281 -18.03 3.36 -5.96
N THR A 282 -17.84 4.00 -7.10
CA THR A 282 -18.28 3.49 -8.40
C THR A 282 -17.09 3.41 -9.35
N GLU A 283 -16.92 2.25 -9.98
CA GLU A 283 -15.85 2.03 -10.97
C GLU A 283 -15.85 3.10 -12.06
N TYR A 284 -14.66 3.55 -12.42
CA TYR A 284 -14.36 4.51 -13.49
C TYR A 284 -14.95 5.92 -13.28
N GLN A 285 -15.53 6.23 -12.12
CA GLN A 285 -16.00 7.57 -11.78
C GLN A 285 -14.86 8.37 -11.12
N ARG A 286 -14.46 9.49 -11.75
CA ARG A 286 -13.39 10.36 -11.22
C ARG A 286 -13.83 11.23 -10.06
N GLU A 287 -15.14 11.51 -9.96
CA GLU A 287 -15.70 12.28 -8.85
C GLU A 287 -16.24 11.32 -7.77
N PRO A 288 -15.85 11.47 -6.50
CA PRO A 288 -16.42 10.69 -5.42
C PRO A 288 -17.91 10.98 -5.27
N ASN A 289 -18.70 9.92 -5.08
CA ASN A 289 -20.14 10.02 -4.90
C ASN A 289 -20.52 10.60 -3.51
N SER A 290 -21.82 10.84 -3.28
CA SER A 290 -22.31 11.42 -2.02
C SER A 290 -22.03 10.52 -0.82
N PHE A 291 -22.15 9.21 -0.99
CA PHE A 291 -21.85 8.23 0.08
C PHE A 291 -20.38 8.33 0.53
N GLN A 292 -19.43 8.36 -0.41
CA GLN A 292 -18.01 8.52 -0.10
C GLN A 292 -17.76 9.82 0.68
N LYS A 293 -18.30 10.94 0.20
CA LYS A 293 -18.12 12.26 0.81
C LYS A 293 -18.72 12.36 2.23
N GLU A 294 -19.91 11.80 2.42
CA GLU A 294 -20.59 11.83 3.72
C GLU A 294 -19.90 10.92 4.75
N LEU A 295 -19.53 9.70 4.32
CA LEU A 295 -18.87 8.76 5.21
C LEU A 295 -17.45 9.23 5.57
N ALA A 296 -16.72 9.84 4.62
CA ALA A 296 -15.40 10.42 4.91
C ALA A 296 -15.48 11.46 6.01
N LYS A 297 -16.44 12.40 5.94
CA LYS A 297 -16.65 13.41 6.99
C LYS A 297 -16.94 12.79 8.35
N LYS A 298 -17.78 11.75 8.38
CA LYS A 298 -18.06 11.01 9.62
C LYS A 298 -16.81 10.34 10.19
N LEU A 299 -16.04 9.64 9.37
CA LEU A 299 -14.81 8.98 9.80
C LEU A 299 -13.81 9.98 10.40
N LEU A 300 -13.60 11.11 9.74
CA LEU A 300 -12.74 12.18 10.23
C LEU A 300 -13.26 12.75 11.56
N SER A 301 -14.58 12.94 11.69
CA SER A 301 -15.20 13.40 12.95
C SER A 301 -15.10 12.37 14.08
N TRP A 302 -15.03 11.07 13.78
CA TRP A 302 -14.82 10.02 14.78
C TRP A 302 -13.35 9.87 15.17
N GLY A 303 -12.43 10.54 14.46
CA GLY A 303 -11.01 10.58 14.81
C GLY A 303 -10.08 9.86 13.84
N ALA A 304 -10.54 9.50 12.64
CA ALA A 304 -9.63 9.14 11.57
C ALA A 304 -8.80 10.38 11.17
N ASP A 305 -7.53 10.18 10.85
CA ASP A 305 -6.61 11.25 10.43
C ASP A 305 -6.33 11.20 8.93
N ILE A 306 -6.31 9.99 8.36
CA ILE A 306 -6.07 9.76 6.93
C ILE A 306 -7.10 8.76 6.41
N ILE A 307 -7.69 9.05 5.26
CA ILE A 307 -8.58 8.13 4.54
C ILE A 307 -7.98 7.84 3.16
N LEU A 308 -7.76 6.58 2.85
CA LEU A 308 -7.22 6.10 1.57
C LEU A 308 -8.29 5.29 0.84
N GLY A 309 -8.78 5.82 -0.29
CA GLY A 309 -9.81 5.17 -1.10
C GLY A 309 -9.25 4.31 -2.22
N SER A 310 -9.94 3.19 -2.51
CA SER A 310 -9.68 2.28 -3.63
C SER A 310 -11.00 1.81 -4.26
N HIS A 311 -11.02 0.98 -5.29
CA HIS A 311 -12.14 0.47 -6.07
C HIS A 311 -12.48 1.24 -7.35
N PRO A 312 -12.46 2.58 -7.45
CA PRO A 312 -12.87 3.24 -8.70
C PRO A 312 -11.96 2.94 -9.89
N HIS A 313 -10.77 2.35 -9.70
CA HIS A 313 -9.74 2.07 -10.72
C HIS A 313 -9.31 3.31 -11.53
N VAL A 314 -9.60 4.48 -10.99
CA VAL A 314 -9.17 5.80 -11.48
C VAL A 314 -8.83 6.70 -10.30
N ILE A 315 -7.92 7.64 -10.52
CA ILE A 315 -7.58 8.63 -9.49
C ILE A 315 -8.79 9.54 -9.26
N GLN A 316 -9.25 9.59 -8.01
CA GLN A 316 -10.22 10.54 -7.51
C GLN A 316 -9.52 11.69 -6.77
N LYS A 317 -10.28 12.72 -6.42
CA LYS A 317 -9.82 13.90 -5.70
C LYS A 317 -9.18 13.51 -4.35
N SER A 318 -8.03 14.09 -4.05
CA SER A 318 -7.48 14.18 -2.70
C SER A 318 -7.65 15.60 -2.17
N GLU A 319 -7.95 15.76 -0.88
CA GLU A 319 -8.14 17.06 -0.25
C GLU A 319 -7.87 16.97 1.25
N PHE A 320 -7.46 18.08 1.83
CA PHE A 320 -7.49 18.26 3.26
C PHE A 320 -8.90 18.71 3.70
N VAL A 321 -9.38 18.14 4.79
CA VAL A 321 -10.67 18.48 5.38
C VAL A 321 -10.43 19.04 6.77
N GLU A 322 -10.92 20.25 7.04
CA GLU A 322 -10.86 20.83 8.39
C GLU A 322 -11.90 20.16 9.30
N VAL A 323 -11.42 19.61 10.41
CA VAL A 323 -12.24 19.04 11.48
C VAL A 323 -11.72 19.57 12.81
N ASP A 324 -12.59 20.24 13.56
CA ASP A 324 -12.25 20.83 14.87
C ASP A 324 -11.01 21.73 14.85
N GLY A 325 -10.85 22.52 13.78
CA GLY A 325 -9.73 23.44 13.58
C GLY A 325 -8.40 22.77 13.19
N LYS A 326 -8.42 21.50 12.81
CA LYS A 326 -7.26 20.75 12.29
C LYS A 326 -7.52 20.27 10.88
N ASN A 327 -6.49 20.35 10.02
CA ASN A 327 -6.49 19.74 8.69
C ASN A 327 -6.24 18.22 8.84
N LYS A 328 -7.09 17.45 8.18
CA LYS A 328 -7.00 16.00 8.10
C LYS A 328 -7.04 15.55 6.65
#